data_78e3bce644a325a70d1248a012f5be15
#
_entry.id   78e3bce644a325a70d1248a012f5be15
#
_cell.length_a   1.000
_cell.length_b   1.000
_cell.length_c   1.000
_cell.angle_alpha   90.00
_cell.angle_beta   90.00
_cell.angle_gamma   90.00
#
_symmetry.space_group_name_H-M   'P 1'
#
loop_
_entity.id
_entity.type
_entity.pdbx_description
1 polymer ?
#
loop_
_entity_poly.entity_id
_entity_poly.type
_entity_poly.pdbx_seq_one_letter_code
_entity_poly.pdbx_strand_id
1 'polypeptide(L)'
;MMMSLEKIKKILPHRYPFLLVDRVLEVQKGKYCKALKNISGNEEVFQGHFPSQAVLPGVMIIEALAQTAGIVIHSGKEDTSSSEIVFFAGIDKAKFRIPVIPGDQLVLETSLINQRRNFWVFEGKARVDNKLAAQAEIKLMLQPL
;
A
#
# COMPACT_ATOMS: atom_id res chain seq x y z
N MET A 1 -10.07 13.12 3.21
CA MET A 1 -11.23 12.25 3.52
C MET A 1 -10.71 10.93 4.06
N MET A 2 -11.22 10.50 5.21
CA MET A 2 -10.85 9.24 5.83
C MET A 2 -11.70 8.09 5.28
N MET A 3 -11.13 6.88 5.26
CA MET A 3 -11.88 5.70 4.86
C MET A 3 -11.68 4.57 5.86
N SER A 4 -12.78 3.94 6.24
CA SER A 4 -12.77 2.74 7.08
C SER A 4 -12.33 1.52 6.27
N LEU A 5 -12.01 0.44 6.97
CA LEU A 5 -11.69 -0.83 6.33
C LEU A 5 -12.80 -1.31 5.39
N GLU A 6 -14.05 -1.14 5.80
CA GLU A 6 -15.18 -1.59 4.98
C GLU A 6 -15.24 -0.83 3.65
N LYS A 7 -14.91 0.46 3.66
CA LYS A 7 -14.85 1.24 2.42
C LYS A 7 -13.66 0.85 1.57
N ILE A 8 -12.51 0.60 2.19
CA ILE A 8 -11.30 0.14 1.49
C ILE A 8 -11.59 -1.18 0.76
N LYS A 9 -12.32 -2.10 1.40
CA LYS A 9 -12.66 -3.40 0.81
C LYS A 9 -13.57 -3.27 -0.41
N LYS A 10 -14.29 -2.17 -0.55
CA LYS A 10 -15.09 -1.90 -1.76
C LYS A 10 -14.23 -1.41 -2.92
N ILE A 11 -13.03 -0.89 -2.61
CA ILE A 11 -12.12 -0.34 -3.60
C ILE A 11 -11.07 -1.37 -4.01
N LEU A 12 -10.43 -2.01 -3.02
CA LEU A 12 -9.37 -3.00 -3.26
C LEU A 12 -9.95 -4.41 -3.29
N PRO A 13 -9.50 -5.26 -4.23
CA PRO A 13 -9.94 -6.66 -4.29
C PRO A 13 -9.28 -7.56 -3.27
N HIS A 14 -8.20 -7.10 -2.66
CA HIS A 14 -7.41 -7.87 -1.70
C HIS A 14 -8.22 -8.28 -0.47
N ARG A 15 -7.91 -9.46 0.09
CA ARG A 15 -8.54 -9.98 1.31
C ARG A 15 -7.49 -10.65 2.17
N TYR A 16 -7.86 -11.04 3.37
CA TYR A 16 -6.98 -11.77 4.27
C TYR A 16 -6.31 -12.95 3.53
N PRO A 17 -5.01 -13.16 3.67
CA PRO A 17 -4.09 -12.42 4.54
C PRO A 17 -3.36 -11.29 3.82
N PHE A 18 -3.81 -10.85 2.67
CA PHE A 18 -3.06 -9.97 1.78
C PHE A 18 -3.66 -8.57 1.64
N LEU A 19 -4.64 -8.22 2.43
CA LEU A 19 -5.13 -6.84 2.51
C LEU A 19 -4.27 -6.10 3.54
N LEU A 20 -3.44 -5.18 3.08
CA LEU A 20 -2.39 -4.57 3.88
C LEU A 20 -2.65 -3.09 4.19
N VAL A 21 -3.89 -2.64 4.08
CA VAL A 21 -4.28 -1.27 4.44
C VAL A 21 -5.46 -1.35 5.39
N ASP A 22 -5.30 -0.82 6.60
CA ASP A 22 -6.33 -0.90 7.63
C ASP A 22 -7.23 0.32 7.68
N ARG A 23 -6.70 1.49 7.30
CA ARG A 23 -7.45 2.75 7.32
C ARG A 23 -6.80 3.74 6.37
N VAL A 24 -7.62 4.53 5.69
CA VAL A 24 -7.14 5.70 4.96
C VAL A 24 -7.28 6.91 5.86
N LEU A 25 -6.21 7.64 6.06
CA LEU A 25 -6.19 8.85 6.86
C LEU A 25 -6.54 10.08 6.02
N GLU A 26 -6.05 10.11 4.79
CA GLU A 26 -6.28 11.23 3.88
C GLU A 26 -6.17 10.75 2.44
N VAL A 27 -7.06 11.23 1.58
CA VAL A 27 -6.95 10.98 0.14
C VAL A 27 -7.25 12.27 -0.62
N GLN A 28 -6.40 12.58 -1.57
CA GLN A 28 -6.63 13.62 -2.59
C GLN A 28 -6.85 12.88 -3.89
N LYS A 29 -8.05 12.96 -4.41
CA LYS A 29 -8.50 12.16 -5.56
C LYS A 29 -7.52 12.20 -6.73
N GLY A 30 -7.08 11.02 -7.15
CA GLY A 30 -6.18 10.87 -8.29
C GLY A 30 -4.76 11.38 -8.07
N LYS A 31 -4.38 11.78 -6.85
CA LYS A 31 -3.08 12.41 -6.59
C LYS A 31 -2.30 11.81 -5.44
N TYR A 32 -2.95 11.57 -4.31
CA TYR A 32 -2.24 11.27 -3.06
C TYR A 32 -3.12 10.46 -2.11
N CYS A 33 -2.48 9.58 -1.36
CA CYS A 33 -3.15 8.88 -0.26
C CYS A 33 -2.18 8.66 0.89
N LYS A 34 -2.68 8.90 2.09
CA LYS A 34 -2.01 8.57 3.34
C LYS A 34 -2.88 7.56 4.07
N ALA A 35 -2.30 6.40 4.38
CA ALA A 35 -3.03 5.30 4.99
C ALA A 35 -2.19 4.69 6.11
N LEU A 36 -2.76 3.75 6.84
CA LEU A 36 -2.01 3.04 7.85
C LEU A 36 -2.27 1.55 7.80
N LYS A 37 -1.26 0.79 8.21
CA LYS A 37 -1.35 -0.62 8.50
C LYS A 37 -0.82 -0.84 9.91
N ASN A 38 -1.61 -1.48 10.74
CA ASN A 38 -1.16 -1.92 12.06
C ASN A 38 -0.41 -3.25 11.92
N ILE A 39 0.74 -3.34 12.56
CA ILE A 39 1.56 -4.56 12.51
C ILE A 39 1.30 -5.33 13.79
N SER A 40 0.68 -6.48 13.65
CA SER A 40 0.30 -7.32 14.79
C SER A 40 1.14 -8.59 14.82
N GLY A 41 1.47 -9.06 16.03
CA GLY A 41 2.07 -10.37 16.20
C GLY A 41 1.14 -11.51 15.75
N ASN A 42 -0.14 -11.23 15.56
CA ASN A 42 -1.14 -12.20 15.12
C ASN A 42 -1.34 -12.14 13.61
N GLU A 43 -0.26 -12.16 12.86
CA GLU A 43 -0.27 -12.23 11.39
C GLU A 43 0.51 -13.47 10.96
N GLU A 44 -0.03 -14.21 10.00
CA GLU A 44 0.56 -15.50 9.62
C GLU A 44 1.97 -15.38 9.02
N VAL A 45 2.32 -14.24 8.43
CA VAL A 45 3.65 -14.05 7.84
C VAL A 45 4.77 -14.22 8.88
N PHE A 46 4.49 -13.90 10.14
CA PHE A 46 5.50 -13.99 11.19
C PHE A 46 5.76 -15.41 11.67
N GLN A 47 4.99 -16.40 11.22
CA GLN A 47 5.30 -17.81 11.48
C GLN A 47 6.59 -18.22 10.77
N GLY A 48 6.87 -17.60 9.62
CA GLY A 48 8.05 -17.93 8.82
C GLY A 48 9.10 -16.84 8.73
N HIS A 49 8.76 -15.61 9.00
CA HIS A 49 9.67 -14.48 8.79
C HIS A 49 9.78 -13.61 10.04
N PHE A 50 10.49 -14.01 11.10
CA PHE A 50 11.19 -15.30 11.24
C PHE A 50 10.71 -16.00 12.52
N PRO A 51 10.85 -17.33 12.66
CA PRO A 51 10.35 -18.02 13.85
C PRO A 51 10.92 -17.48 15.16
N SER A 52 12.17 -17.02 15.19
CA SER A 52 12.79 -16.52 16.41
C SER A 52 12.64 -15.01 16.58
N GLN A 53 12.28 -14.29 15.52
CA GLN A 53 12.14 -12.82 15.57
C GLN A 53 11.28 -12.34 14.42
N ALA A 54 10.13 -11.75 14.75
CA ALA A 54 9.18 -11.28 13.76
C ALA A 54 9.65 -9.95 13.14
N VAL A 55 9.77 -9.95 11.82
CA VAL A 55 10.09 -8.75 11.04
C VAL A 55 9.20 -8.75 9.81
N LEU A 56 8.53 -7.64 9.53
CA LEU A 56 7.70 -7.54 8.34
C LEU A 56 8.60 -7.57 7.10
N PRO A 57 8.37 -8.51 6.17
CA PRO A 57 9.17 -8.55 4.94
C PRO A 57 9.12 -7.22 4.20
N GLY A 58 10.28 -6.73 3.76
CA GLY A 58 10.34 -5.47 3.02
C GLY A 58 9.46 -5.47 1.78
N VAL A 59 9.38 -6.59 1.08
CA VAL A 59 8.53 -6.71 -0.12
C VAL A 59 7.05 -6.52 0.21
N MET A 60 6.61 -6.84 1.43
CA MET A 60 5.24 -6.61 1.86
C MET A 60 4.99 -5.14 2.15
N ILE A 61 6.00 -4.40 2.57
CA ILE A 61 5.88 -2.94 2.72
C ILE A 61 5.64 -2.32 1.34
N ILE A 62 6.38 -2.77 0.33
CA ILE A 62 6.19 -2.29 -1.05
C ILE A 62 4.78 -2.65 -1.54
N GLU A 63 4.31 -3.86 -1.24
CA GLU A 63 2.94 -4.26 -1.59
C GLU A 63 1.89 -3.37 -0.90
N ALA A 64 2.09 -3.06 0.39
CA ALA A 64 1.19 -2.17 1.13
C ALA A 64 1.16 -0.76 0.50
N LEU A 65 2.31 -0.26 0.06
CA LEU A 65 2.39 1.02 -0.67
C LEU A 65 1.66 0.93 -2.01
N ALA A 66 1.78 -0.19 -2.72
CA ALA A 66 1.08 -0.38 -3.99
C ALA A 66 -0.44 -0.41 -3.78
N GLN A 67 -0.91 -1.03 -2.71
CA GLN A 67 -2.34 -1.03 -2.38
C GLN A 67 -2.83 0.38 -2.05
N THR A 68 -2.04 1.14 -1.33
CA THR A 68 -2.34 2.55 -1.04
C THR A 68 -2.42 3.36 -2.32
N ALA A 69 -1.49 3.13 -3.26
CA ALA A 69 -1.52 3.76 -4.58
C ALA A 69 -2.76 3.32 -5.38
N GLY A 70 -3.17 2.06 -5.25
CA GLY A 70 -4.40 1.58 -5.86
C GLY A 70 -5.63 2.36 -5.41
N ILE A 71 -5.65 2.79 -4.15
CA ILE A 71 -6.72 3.65 -3.65
C ILE A 71 -6.71 5.00 -4.37
N VAL A 72 -5.53 5.57 -4.62
CA VAL A 72 -5.42 6.81 -5.40
C VAL A 72 -5.99 6.62 -6.81
N ILE A 73 -5.60 5.54 -7.47
CA ILE A 73 -6.05 5.26 -8.84
C ILE A 73 -7.57 5.18 -8.90
N HIS A 74 -8.17 4.39 -8.02
CA HIS A 74 -9.62 4.19 -8.00
C HIS A 74 -10.37 5.44 -7.52
N SER A 75 -9.79 6.22 -6.63
CA SER A 75 -10.43 7.45 -6.15
C SER A 75 -10.58 8.50 -7.24
N GLY A 76 -9.71 8.47 -8.25
CA GLY A 76 -9.76 9.40 -9.37
C GLY A 76 -10.77 9.00 -10.46
N LYS A 77 -11.43 7.85 -10.30
CA LYS A 77 -12.39 7.35 -11.27
C LYS A 77 -13.82 7.58 -10.80
N GLU A 78 -14.68 7.95 -11.73
CA GLU A 78 -16.10 8.15 -11.43
C GLU A 78 -16.84 6.83 -11.31
N ASP A 79 -16.44 5.83 -12.09
CA ASP A 79 -17.06 4.51 -12.07
C ASP A 79 -16.21 3.53 -11.27
N THR A 80 -16.72 3.13 -10.11
CA THR A 80 -16.06 2.17 -9.22
C THR A 80 -16.56 0.74 -9.44
N SER A 81 -17.47 0.51 -10.38
CA SER A 81 -18.02 -0.81 -10.68
C SER A 81 -17.11 -1.63 -11.59
N SER A 82 -16.01 -1.04 -12.04
CA SER A 82 -15.06 -1.68 -12.93
C SER A 82 -14.41 -2.90 -12.28
N SER A 83 -14.29 -3.99 -13.04
CA SER A 83 -13.57 -5.20 -12.62
C SER A 83 -12.08 -5.10 -12.87
N GLU A 84 -11.55 -3.90 -13.06
CA GLU A 84 -10.13 -3.70 -13.30
C GLU A 84 -9.29 -3.88 -12.05
N ILE A 85 -8.14 -4.50 -12.21
CA ILE A 85 -7.21 -4.76 -11.13
C ILE A 85 -5.89 -4.04 -11.40
N VAL A 86 -5.26 -3.57 -10.33
CA VAL A 86 -3.97 -2.91 -10.39
C VAL A 86 -2.87 -3.95 -10.23
N PHE A 87 -1.95 -3.98 -11.18
CA PHE A 87 -0.80 -4.89 -11.18
C PHE A 87 0.50 -4.11 -11.13
N PHE A 88 1.53 -4.70 -10.52
CA PHE A 88 2.87 -4.14 -10.62
C PHE A 88 3.38 -4.21 -12.06
N ALA A 89 3.92 -3.08 -12.54
CA ALA A 89 4.65 -3.02 -13.78
C ALA A 89 6.15 -2.86 -13.54
N GLY A 90 6.52 -2.31 -12.40
CA GLY A 90 7.92 -2.16 -12.03
C GLY A 90 8.09 -1.53 -10.66
N ILE A 91 9.29 -1.67 -10.11
CA ILE A 91 9.68 -1.09 -8.83
C ILE A 91 11.10 -0.56 -9.01
N ASP A 92 11.31 0.72 -8.73
CA ASP A 92 12.62 1.34 -8.81
C ASP A 92 13.00 1.99 -7.50
N LYS A 93 14.29 2.12 -7.25
CA LYS A 93 14.84 2.90 -6.12
C LYS A 93 14.27 2.44 -4.77
N ALA A 94 14.02 1.15 -4.63
CA ALA A 94 13.53 0.59 -3.37
C ALA A 94 14.65 0.62 -2.34
N LYS A 95 14.36 1.19 -1.18
CA LYS A 95 15.32 1.29 -0.07
C LYS A 95 14.60 0.95 1.23
N PHE A 96 15.28 0.16 2.07
CA PHE A 96 14.77 -0.28 3.36
C PHE A 96 15.74 0.20 4.42
N ARG A 97 15.24 1.03 5.36
CA ARG A 97 16.11 1.75 6.29
C ARG A 97 16.01 1.24 7.72
N ILE A 98 14.81 0.90 8.17
CA ILE A 98 14.60 0.35 9.52
C ILE A 98 13.65 -0.82 9.45
N PRO A 99 13.90 -1.87 10.28
CA PRO A 99 12.97 -3.01 10.33
C PRO A 99 11.63 -2.59 10.92
N VAL A 100 10.56 -3.17 10.39
CA VAL A 100 9.20 -2.97 10.88
C VAL A 100 8.79 -4.25 11.61
N ILE A 101 8.34 -4.12 12.84
CA ILE A 101 8.09 -5.25 13.74
C ILE A 101 6.67 -5.17 14.33
N PRO A 102 6.14 -6.28 14.87
CA PRO A 102 4.84 -6.24 15.56
C PRO A 102 4.83 -5.20 16.67
N GLY A 103 3.73 -4.46 16.76
CA GLY A 103 3.57 -3.32 17.66
C GLY A 103 3.75 -2.00 16.94
N ASP A 104 4.39 -1.99 15.78
CA ASP A 104 4.55 -0.77 14.99
C ASP A 104 3.25 -0.43 14.26
N GLN A 105 3.04 0.86 14.03
CA GLN A 105 2.01 1.34 13.13
C GLN A 105 2.71 1.93 11.91
N LEU A 106 2.46 1.31 10.76
CA LEU A 106 3.09 1.70 9.51
C LEU A 106 2.22 2.73 8.80
N VAL A 107 2.74 3.93 8.60
CA VAL A 107 2.07 4.99 7.86
C VAL A 107 2.56 4.95 6.42
N LEU A 108 1.61 4.81 5.50
CA LEU A 108 1.86 4.61 4.07
C LEU A 108 1.44 5.87 3.31
N GLU A 109 2.38 6.46 2.57
CA GLU A 109 2.09 7.65 1.78
C GLU A 109 2.47 7.40 0.33
N THR A 110 1.53 7.66 -0.58
CA THR A 110 1.78 7.54 -2.02
C THR A 110 1.35 8.81 -2.73
N SER A 111 2.23 9.31 -3.59
CA SER A 111 2.00 10.51 -4.40
C SER A 111 2.19 10.18 -5.86
N LEU A 112 1.22 10.54 -6.68
CA LEU A 112 1.31 10.31 -8.11
C LEU A 112 2.39 11.21 -8.72
N ILE A 113 3.34 10.61 -9.43
CA ILE A 113 4.39 11.32 -10.16
C ILE A 113 3.99 11.51 -11.62
N ASN A 114 3.45 10.45 -12.23
CA ASN A 114 3.12 10.47 -13.66
C ASN A 114 2.02 9.46 -13.92
N GLN A 115 1.17 9.77 -14.91
CA GLN A 115 0.11 8.87 -15.33
C GLN A 115 -0.05 8.98 -16.84
N ARG A 116 -0.09 7.84 -17.52
CA ARG A 116 -0.20 7.80 -18.97
C ARG A 116 -1.02 6.58 -19.37
N ARG A 117 -2.21 6.78 -19.93
CA ARG A 117 -3.13 5.71 -20.30
C ARG A 117 -3.49 4.87 -19.06
N ASN A 118 -3.20 3.57 -19.08
CA ASN A 118 -3.44 2.68 -17.96
C ASN A 118 -2.20 2.44 -17.10
N PHE A 119 -1.23 3.37 -17.13
CA PHE A 119 0.05 3.25 -16.47
C PHE A 119 0.26 4.42 -15.50
N TRP A 120 0.59 4.10 -14.25
CA TRP A 120 0.80 5.09 -13.19
C TRP A 120 2.15 4.90 -12.52
N VAL A 121 2.79 6.01 -12.17
CA VAL A 121 4.04 6.00 -11.41
C VAL A 121 3.82 6.79 -10.13
N PHE A 122 4.14 6.14 -9.01
CA PHE A 122 3.98 6.72 -7.68
C PHE A 122 5.31 6.76 -6.94
N GLU A 123 5.49 7.79 -6.11
CA GLU A 123 6.48 7.77 -5.06
C GLU A 123 5.80 7.26 -3.80
N GLY A 124 6.36 6.21 -3.19
CA GLY A 124 5.84 5.62 -1.97
C GLY A 124 6.82 5.76 -0.82
N LYS A 125 6.31 6.13 0.35
CA LYS A 125 7.10 6.23 1.59
C LYS A 125 6.34 5.58 2.73
N ALA A 126 7.02 4.73 3.48
CA ALA A 126 6.46 4.06 4.65
C ALA A 126 7.23 4.52 5.88
N ARG A 127 6.50 4.94 6.91
CA ARG A 127 7.09 5.50 8.14
C ARG A 127 6.58 4.79 9.38
N VAL A 128 7.44 4.72 10.38
CA VAL A 128 7.09 4.28 11.74
C VAL A 128 7.58 5.38 12.68
N ASP A 129 6.68 5.92 13.49
CA ASP A 129 6.98 7.02 14.43
C ASP A 129 7.69 8.19 13.73
N ASN A 130 7.17 8.59 12.57
CA ASN A 130 7.70 9.66 11.72
C ASN A 130 9.09 9.39 11.13
N LYS A 131 9.64 8.19 11.31
CA LYS A 131 10.92 7.80 10.71
C LYS A 131 10.69 7.01 9.45
N LEU A 132 11.42 7.34 8.40
CA LEU A 132 11.31 6.64 7.13
C LEU A 132 11.82 5.20 7.26
N ALA A 133 10.92 4.24 7.12
CA ALA A 133 11.26 2.83 7.20
C ALA A 133 11.62 2.26 5.84
N ALA A 134 10.87 2.65 4.80
CA ALA A 134 11.10 2.18 3.44
C ALA A 134 10.56 3.19 2.44
N GLN A 135 11.11 3.15 1.23
CA GLN A 135 10.62 3.98 0.13
C GLN A 135 10.86 3.27 -1.19
N ALA A 136 10.06 3.62 -2.19
CA ALA A 136 10.24 3.09 -3.53
C ALA A 136 9.48 3.96 -4.53
N GLU A 137 9.92 3.90 -5.79
CA GLU A 137 9.14 4.38 -6.92
C GLU A 137 8.39 3.17 -7.47
N ILE A 138 7.06 3.26 -7.52
CA ILE A 138 6.18 2.14 -7.86
C ILE A 138 5.47 2.42 -9.16
N LYS A 139 5.59 1.47 -10.09
CA LYS A 139 4.93 1.55 -11.40
C LYS A 139 3.81 0.52 -11.44
N LEU A 140 2.62 1.00 -11.75
CA LEU A 140 1.41 0.18 -11.71
C LEU A 140 0.67 0.26 -13.04
N MET A 141 0.03 -0.84 -13.39
CA MET A 141 -0.85 -0.92 -14.56
C MET A 141 -2.25 -1.33 -14.12
N LEU A 142 -3.25 -0.71 -14.74
CA LEU A 142 -4.65 -1.08 -14.53
C LEU A 142 -5.09 -1.94 -15.69
N GLN A 143 -5.56 -3.16 -15.40
CA GLN A 143 -6.00 -4.11 -16.41
C GLN A 143 -7.29 -4.77 -15.99
N PRO A 144 -8.18 -5.09 -16.96
CA PRO A 144 -9.34 -5.93 -16.67
C PRO A 144 -8.86 -7.34 -16.29
N LEU A 145 -9.62 -7.97 -15.43
CA LEU A 145 -9.33 -9.32 -14.98
C LEU A 145 -9.79 -10.34 -16.00
#